data_be8679606f13167383b0523f0a7d6796
#
_entry.id   be8679606f13167383b0523f0a7d6796
#
_cell.length_a   1.000
_cell.length_b   1.000
_cell.length_c   1.000
_cell.angle_alpha   90.00
_cell.angle_beta   90.00
_cell.angle_gamma   90.00
#
_symmetry.space_group_name_H-M   'P 1'
#
loop_
_entity.id
_entity.type
_entity.pdbx_description
1 polymer ?
#
loop_
_entity_poly.entity_id
_entity_poly.type
_entity_poly.pdbx_seq_one_letter_code
_entity_poly.pdbx_strand_id
1 'polypeptide(L)'
;MKRLGLLLATLALAAGAALSTASARTDGSQTICHRTTSTKTPYVKLRVSARALRAHLKHPADIIPAPSGGCPRTLLTPSSGGRAFKVALTGEAESPAADPVGTGTATVRLRAGQGQVCYRLAVSNLPAAVAAHIHRGDAGTSGNVVVPLKTPTATGTSSGCATASRTLVKAILGGPASYYVNVHTGEFPAGAVRGQLKGTSTASFGKILKLDLKGTSELNAKGTAVLRIRKDAGLVCYRLHAENVTLPTVAAHIHRGAAGVNGPVVVPFTAPGANGNSSGCATAGASLINEILGNLPGFYINVHTKEHPAGAIRAQLG
;
A
#
# COMPACT_ATOMS: atom_id res chain seq x y z
N MET A 1 -84.40 22.58 -16.78
CA MET A 1 -85.05 23.46 -15.80
C MET A 1 -83.91 24.19 -15.07
N LYS A 2 -83.95 25.50 -15.15
CA LYS A 2 -83.04 26.48 -14.61
C LYS A 2 -82.95 26.42 -13.08
N ARG A 3 -81.82 26.61 -12.48
CA ARG A 3 -81.67 27.49 -11.30
C ARG A 3 -80.30 28.03 -11.19
N LEU A 4 -80.22 29.32 -11.22
CA LEU A 4 -79.23 30.31 -10.99
C LEU A 4 -78.93 30.35 -9.49
N GLY A 5 -77.68 30.45 -9.10
CA GLY A 5 -77.23 30.60 -7.72
C GLY A 5 -76.01 31.48 -7.59
N LEU A 6 -76.22 32.58 -7.01
CA LEU A 6 -75.57 33.84 -6.76
C LEU A 6 -74.15 33.75 -6.23
N LEU A 7 -73.24 34.53 -6.84
CA LEU A 7 -71.89 34.83 -6.36
C LEU A 7 -71.95 35.80 -5.14
N LEU A 8 -71.26 35.45 -4.05
CA LEU A 8 -70.88 36.37 -3.00
C LEU A 8 -69.32 36.46 -3.01
N ALA A 9 -68.84 37.61 -3.45
CA ALA A 9 -67.44 37.97 -3.39
C ALA A 9 -67.14 38.52 -1.97
N THR A 10 -66.27 37.86 -1.24
CA THR A 10 -65.67 38.38 -0.01
C THR A 10 -64.27 38.90 -0.33
N LEU A 11 -64.11 40.18 -0.22
CA LEU A 11 -62.84 40.94 -0.34
C LEU A 11 -62.00 40.69 0.91
N ALA A 12 -60.93 39.88 0.83
CA ALA A 12 -59.96 39.75 1.90
C ALA A 12 -58.80 40.70 1.65
N LEU A 13 -58.65 41.71 2.49
CA LEU A 13 -57.44 42.54 2.57
C LEU A 13 -56.26 41.66 2.99
N ALA A 14 -55.32 41.43 2.10
CA ALA A 14 -54.03 40.86 2.44
C ALA A 14 -53.09 41.96 2.85
N ALA A 15 -52.81 42.05 4.17
CA ALA A 15 -51.69 42.83 4.70
C ALA A 15 -50.37 42.23 4.21
N GLY A 16 -49.71 42.91 3.29
CA GLY A 16 -48.39 42.55 2.79
C GLY A 16 -47.33 42.81 3.86
N ALA A 17 -46.93 41.75 4.58
CA ALA A 17 -45.68 41.78 5.33
C ALA A 17 -44.53 41.67 4.36
N ALA A 18 -43.86 42.79 4.10
CA ALA A 18 -42.58 42.80 3.36
C ALA A 18 -41.53 42.04 4.21
N LEU A 19 -41.30 40.79 3.87
CA LEU A 19 -40.10 40.08 4.33
C LEU A 19 -38.87 40.76 3.66
N SER A 20 -38.21 41.65 4.39
CA SER A 20 -36.88 42.10 4.02
C SER A 20 -35.93 40.90 4.16
N THR A 21 -35.68 40.23 3.07
CA THR A 21 -34.55 39.27 2.96
C THR A 21 -33.28 40.10 3.05
N ALA A 22 -32.75 40.23 4.27
CA ALA A 22 -31.38 40.64 4.44
C ALA A 22 -30.49 39.61 3.80
N SER A 23 -30.12 39.82 2.54
CA SER A 23 -29.09 39.07 1.84
C SER A 23 -27.78 39.28 2.61
N ALA A 24 -27.43 38.35 3.47
CA ALA A 24 -26.13 38.31 4.09
C ALA A 24 -25.11 38.14 2.95
N ARG A 25 -24.53 39.28 2.51
CA ARG A 25 -23.35 39.24 1.65
C ARG A 25 -22.29 38.45 2.40
N THR A 26 -22.11 37.19 2.08
CA THR A 26 -20.95 36.46 2.51
C THR A 26 -19.75 37.14 1.86
N ASP A 27 -18.95 37.82 2.66
CA ASP A 27 -17.76 38.57 2.23
C ASP A 27 -16.67 37.66 1.66
N GLY A 28 -17.00 36.39 1.41
CA GLY A 28 -16.08 35.37 0.90
C GLY A 28 -14.90 35.11 1.82
N SER A 29 -14.94 35.64 3.05
CA SER A 29 -13.86 35.41 4.01
C SER A 29 -13.93 34.01 4.63
N GLN A 30 -12.77 33.39 4.86
CA GLN A 30 -12.62 32.06 5.45
C GLN A 30 -11.78 32.15 6.73
N THR A 31 -12.23 31.50 7.80
CA THR A 31 -11.40 31.33 9.00
C THR A 31 -10.45 30.13 8.77
N ILE A 32 -9.18 30.36 9.05
CA ILE A 32 -8.10 29.37 8.92
C ILE A 32 -7.26 29.29 10.18
N CYS A 33 -6.49 28.22 10.34
CA CYS A 33 -5.39 28.17 11.28
C CYS A 33 -4.08 28.26 10.48
N HIS A 34 -3.44 29.42 10.53
CA HIS A 34 -2.16 29.65 9.86
C HIS A 34 -1.02 29.04 10.67
N ARG A 35 -0.15 28.28 10.01
CA ARG A 35 1.03 27.68 10.60
C ARG A 35 2.10 28.74 10.87
N THR A 36 2.55 28.83 12.11
CA THR A 36 3.64 29.72 12.53
C THR A 36 4.97 28.94 12.62
N THR A 37 6.08 29.62 12.76
CA THR A 37 7.39 29.02 13.08
C THR A 37 7.52 28.61 14.54
N SER A 38 6.64 29.07 15.41
CA SER A 38 6.66 28.79 16.85
C SER A 38 6.26 27.35 17.15
N THR A 39 6.98 26.70 18.05
CA THR A 39 6.62 25.39 18.61
C THR A 39 5.63 25.51 19.77
N LYS A 40 5.58 26.66 20.46
CA LYS A 40 4.66 26.94 21.59
C LYS A 40 3.27 27.32 21.10
N THR A 41 3.19 28.09 20.01
CA THR A 41 1.93 28.51 19.38
C THR A 41 1.98 28.16 17.90
N PRO A 42 1.89 26.87 17.56
CA PRO A 42 2.15 26.41 16.21
C PRO A 42 1.12 26.89 15.18
N TYR A 43 -0.06 27.29 15.62
CA TYR A 43 -1.12 27.79 14.75
C TYR A 43 -1.76 29.02 15.31
N VAL A 44 -2.04 30.02 14.45
CA VAL A 44 -2.83 31.23 14.76
C VAL A 44 -4.13 31.19 13.96
N LYS A 45 -5.23 31.54 14.63
CA LYS A 45 -6.52 31.64 13.96
C LYS A 45 -6.60 32.97 13.21
N LEU A 46 -6.79 32.88 11.88
CA LEU A 46 -6.93 34.07 11.01
C LEU A 46 -8.24 34.00 10.25
N ARG A 47 -8.87 35.16 10.04
CA ARG A 47 -9.94 35.36 9.08
C ARG A 47 -9.34 36.00 7.84
N VAL A 48 -9.39 35.31 6.71
CA VAL A 48 -8.74 35.73 5.46
C VAL A 48 -9.77 35.95 4.37
N SER A 49 -9.58 36.98 3.54
CA SER A 49 -10.41 37.22 2.36
C SER A 49 -10.23 36.12 1.32
N ALA A 50 -11.16 36.00 0.36
CA ALA A 50 -11.06 35.04 -0.73
C ALA A 50 -9.76 35.21 -1.54
N ARG A 51 -9.24 36.44 -1.68
CA ARG A 51 -7.98 36.73 -2.35
C ARG A 51 -6.78 36.20 -1.56
N ALA A 52 -6.71 36.47 -0.28
CA ALA A 52 -5.64 36.02 0.61
C ALA A 52 -5.66 34.50 0.79
N LEU A 53 -6.85 33.88 0.77
CA LEU A 53 -7.02 32.44 0.88
C LEU A 53 -6.22 31.66 -0.18
N ARG A 54 -6.04 32.22 -1.39
CA ARG A 54 -5.26 31.59 -2.46
C ARG A 54 -3.79 31.41 -2.07
N ALA A 55 -3.21 32.34 -1.32
CA ALA A 55 -1.84 32.22 -0.81
C ALA A 55 -1.77 31.14 0.28
N HIS A 56 -2.72 31.14 1.21
CA HIS A 56 -2.78 30.13 2.28
C HIS A 56 -3.06 28.71 1.77
N LEU A 57 -3.76 28.56 0.64
CA LEU A 57 -3.95 27.25 -0.02
C LEU A 57 -2.64 26.65 -0.53
N LYS A 58 -1.62 27.47 -0.76
CA LYS A 58 -0.26 27.02 -1.14
C LYS A 58 0.61 26.69 0.07
N HIS A 59 0.22 27.07 1.28
CA HIS A 59 0.90 26.72 2.53
C HIS A 59 0.44 25.34 3.01
N PRO A 60 1.25 24.28 2.89
CA PRO A 60 0.81 22.90 3.15
C PRO A 60 0.51 22.63 4.64
N ALA A 61 0.97 23.51 5.52
CA ALA A 61 0.78 23.38 6.96
C ALA A 61 -0.40 24.18 7.51
N ASP A 62 -1.02 25.05 6.71
CA ASP A 62 -2.22 25.79 7.11
C ASP A 62 -3.44 24.88 7.15
N ILE A 63 -4.30 25.05 8.17
CA ILE A 63 -5.55 24.28 8.31
C ILE A 63 -6.71 25.12 7.81
N ILE A 64 -7.33 24.71 6.72
CA ILE A 64 -8.38 25.48 6.04
C ILE A 64 -9.55 24.55 5.68
N PRO A 65 -10.77 24.80 6.16
CA PRO A 65 -11.15 25.80 7.18
C PRO A 65 -10.57 25.47 8.57
N ALA A 66 -10.55 26.45 9.45
CA ALA A 66 -10.25 26.19 10.85
C ALA A 66 -11.28 25.21 11.43
N PRO A 67 -10.87 24.23 12.26
CA PRO A 67 -11.78 23.34 12.94
C PRO A 67 -12.77 24.08 13.85
N SER A 68 -13.97 23.57 14.05
CA SER A 68 -14.98 24.14 14.96
C SER A 68 -14.47 24.27 16.40
N GLY A 69 -13.61 23.33 16.83
CA GLY A 69 -12.93 23.37 18.15
C GLY A 69 -11.74 24.33 18.25
N GLY A 70 -11.48 25.13 17.19
CA GLY A 70 -10.35 26.06 17.13
C GLY A 70 -9.05 25.47 16.56
N CYS A 71 -7.99 26.29 16.61
CA CYS A 71 -6.70 25.85 16.10
C CYS A 71 -5.97 24.92 17.08
N PRO A 72 -5.29 23.87 16.60
CA PRO A 72 -4.53 22.97 17.45
C PRO A 72 -3.46 23.73 18.24
N ARG A 73 -3.30 23.39 19.52
CA ARG A 73 -2.26 23.95 20.39
C ARG A 73 -0.90 23.29 20.22
N THR A 74 -0.87 22.15 19.55
CA THR A 74 0.35 21.39 19.29
C THR A 74 0.57 21.22 17.79
N LEU A 75 1.81 21.03 17.38
CA LEU A 75 2.14 20.66 16.00
C LEU A 75 1.43 19.37 15.61
N LEU A 76 0.75 19.39 14.46
CA LEU A 76 0.22 18.17 13.88
C LEU A 76 1.39 17.40 13.28
N THR A 77 1.71 16.28 13.88
CA THR A 77 2.71 15.33 13.35
C THR A 77 2.07 14.39 12.34
N PRO A 78 2.85 13.68 11.52
CA PRO A 78 2.33 12.64 10.62
C PRO A 78 1.45 11.59 11.31
N SER A 79 1.64 11.39 12.62
CA SER A 79 0.88 10.43 13.42
C SER A 79 -0.37 11.02 14.09
N SER A 80 -0.62 12.34 14.04
CA SER A 80 -1.73 13.01 14.74
C SER A 80 -2.83 13.51 13.80
N GLY A 81 -4.08 13.53 14.27
CA GLY A 81 -5.27 14.05 13.57
C GLY A 81 -5.69 13.25 12.33
N GLY A 82 -6.89 13.50 11.80
CA GLY A 82 -7.43 12.83 10.60
C GLY A 82 -7.76 11.35 10.80
N ARG A 83 -8.26 10.70 9.74
CA ARG A 83 -8.58 9.26 9.73
C ARG A 83 -7.39 8.45 9.19
N ALA A 84 -6.99 7.44 9.92
CA ALA A 84 -5.91 6.54 9.54
C ALA A 84 -6.45 5.21 8.98
N PHE A 85 -5.73 4.70 7.98
CA PHE A 85 -5.91 3.37 7.40
C PHE A 85 -4.61 2.59 7.58
N LYS A 86 -4.71 1.37 8.06
CA LYS A 86 -3.59 0.41 8.08
C LYS A 86 -3.80 -0.59 6.96
N VAL A 87 -2.83 -0.74 6.11
CA VAL A 87 -2.93 -1.50 4.86
C VAL A 87 -1.79 -2.49 4.80
N ALA A 88 -2.10 -3.74 4.53
CA ALA A 88 -1.11 -4.74 4.16
C ALA A 88 -0.87 -4.68 2.66
N LEU A 89 0.39 -4.74 2.24
CA LEU A 89 0.81 -4.71 0.84
C LEU A 89 1.34 -6.08 0.47
N THR A 90 0.87 -6.64 -0.63
CA THR A 90 1.33 -7.92 -1.18
C THR A 90 1.35 -7.87 -2.70
N GLY A 91 2.21 -8.67 -3.33
CA GLY A 91 2.24 -8.77 -4.78
C GLY A 91 1.01 -9.47 -5.37
N GLU A 92 0.35 -10.34 -4.61
CA GLU A 92 -0.89 -10.97 -5.04
C GLU A 92 -2.06 -9.99 -5.19
N ALA A 93 -2.00 -8.86 -4.47
CA ALA A 93 -3.01 -7.82 -4.59
C ALA A 93 -2.83 -6.97 -5.86
N GLU A 94 -1.70 -7.11 -6.57
CA GLU A 94 -1.47 -6.45 -7.85
C GLU A 94 -2.37 -7.03 -8.95
N SER A 95 -2.50 -6.32 -10.05
CA SER A 95 -3.27 -6.76 -11.21
C SER A 95 -2.51 -6.42 -12.50
N PRO A 96 -1.92 -7.44 -13.14
CA PRO A 96 -1.81 -8.84 -12.72
C PRO A 96 -0.99 -9.01 -11.42
N ALA A 97 -1.09 -10.17 -10.77
CA ALA A 97 -0.28 -10.50 -9.59
C ALA A 97 1.22 -10.35 -9.90
N ALA A 98 1.96 -9.76 -8.96
CA ALA A 98 3.36 -9.37 -9.16
C ALA A 98 4.29 -10.09 -8.18
N ASP A 99 5.06 -9.36 -7.38
CA ASP A 99 6.10 -9.92 -6.52
C ASP A 99 5.58 -10.99 -5.54
N PRO A 100 5.91 -12.27 -5.75
CA PRO A 100 5.28 -13.37 -4.99
C PRO A 100 5.70 -13.42 -3.53
N VAL A 101 6.86 -12.86 -3.18
CA VAL A 101 7.43 -12.88 -1.83
C VAL A 101 7.45 -11.50 -1.18
N GLY A 102 7.27 -10.45 -1.97
CA GLY A 102 7.22 -9.08 -1.52
C GLY A 102 6.07 -8.85 -0.53
N THR A 103 6.36 -8.14 0.55
CA THR A 103 5.39 -7.80 1.59
C THR A 103 5.59 -6.37 2.06
N GLY A 104 4.57 -5.77 2.64
CA GLY A 104 4.70 -4.47 3.25
C GLY A 104 3.49 -4.06 4.06
N THR A 105 3.65 -2.96 4.75
CA THR A 105 2.56 -2.26 5.45
C THR A 105 2.57 -0.79 5.10
N ALA A 106 1.39 -0.21 4.98
CA ALA A 106 1.21 1.21 4.87
C ALA A 106 0.29 1.70 5.99
N THR A 107 0.66 2.78 6.64
CA THR A 107 -0.28 3.59 7.41
C THR A 107 -0.52 4.87 6.64
N VAL A 108 -1.74 5.08 6.17
CA VAL A 108 -2.14 6.29 5.44
C VAL A 108 -3.11 7.07 6.31
N ARG A 109 -2.80 8.32 6.58
CA ARG A 109 -3.62 9.22 7.39
C ARG A 109 -4.12 10.36 6.53
N LEU A 110 -5.44 10.45 6.40
CA LEU A 110 -6.13 11.43 5.56
C LEU A 110 -6.62 12.61 6.40
N ARG A 111 -6.18 13.80 6.06
CA ARG A 111 -6.49 15.06 6.73
C ARG A 111 -7.20 16.00 5.77
N ALA A 112 -8.52 15.83 5.63
CA ALA A 112 -9.31 16.59 4.66
C ALA A 112 -9.26 18.11 4.88
N GLY A 113 -9.27 18.55 6.14
CA GLY A 113 -9.18 19.99 6.47
C GLY A 113 -7.87 20.65 6.04
N GLN A 114 -6.79 19.88 5.94
CA GLN A 114 -5.45 20.36 5.56
C GLN A 114 -5.09 20.06 4.11
N GLY A 115 -5.89 19.24 3.40
CA GLY A 115 -5.50 18.76 2.08
C GLY A 115 -4.21 17.93 2.14
N GLN A 116 -4.07 17.05 3.15
CA GLN A 116 -2.87 16.28 3.38
C GLN A 116 -3.16 14.79 3.43
N VAL A 117 -2.23 14.04 2.85
CA VAL A 117 -2.12 12.59 2.93
C VAL A 117 -0.78 12.27 3.60
N CYS A 118 -0.80 11.96 4.88
CA CYS A 118 0.41 11.57 5.61
C CYS A 118 0.52 10.04 5.61
N TYR A 119 1.74 9.53 5.49
CA TYR A 119 1.95 8.09 5.33
C TYR A 119 3.21 7.62 6.03
N ARG A 120 3.23 6.34 6.32
CA ARG A 120 4.40 5.55 6.68
C ARG A 120 4.32 4.23 5.91
N LEU A 121 5.37 3.92 5.18
CA LEU A 121 5.54 2.68 4.43
C LEU A 121 6.66 1.88 5.07
N ALA A 122 6.47 0.57 5.13
CA ALA A 122 7.51 -0.40 5.43
C ALA A 122 7.32 -1.58 4.50
N VAL A 123 8.31 -1.86 3.65
CA VAL A 123 8.30 -2.99 2.70
C VAL A 123 9.48 -3.90 2.97
N SER A 124 9.32 -5.17 2.67
CA SER A 124 10.32 -6.21 2.89
C SER A 124 10.27 -7.24 1.76
N ASN A 125 11.38 -7.94 1.56
CA ASN A 125 11.52 -9.00 0.56
C ASN A 125 11.27 -8.50 -0.87
N LEU A 126 11.54 -7.21 -1.12
CA LEU A 126 11.48 -6.57 -2.43
C LEU A 126 12.90 -6.26 -2.93
N PRO A 127 13.13 -6.26 -4.25
CA PRO A 127 14.23 -5.49 -4.84
C PRO A 127 14.12 -4.01 -4.46
N ALA A 128 15.15 -3.23 -4.75
CA ALA A 128 15.14 -1.79 -4.48
C ALA A 128 13.87 -1.14 -5.05
N ALA A 129 13.13 -0.45 -4.20
CA ALA A 129 11.96 0.31 -4.63
C ALA A 129 12.39 1.49 -5.50
N VAL A 130 11.66 1.76 -6.58
CA VAL A 130 11.90 2.88 -7.50
C VAL A 130 10.81 3.94 -7.42
N ALA A 131 9.62 3.59 -6.98
CA ALA A 131 8.51 4.54 -6.78
C ALA A 131 7.48 4.02 -5.76
N ALA A 132 6.68 4.93 -5.23
CA ALA A 132 5.52 4.62 -4.37
C ALA A 132 4.41 5.64 -4.58
N HIS A 133 3.16 5.19 -4.64
CA HIS A 133 2.01 6.04 -4.94
C HIS A 133 0.75 5.59 -4.20
N ILE A 134 -0.24 6.50 -4.15
CA ILE A 134 -1.65 6.11 -4.01
C ILE A 134 -2.29 6.25 -5.39
N HIS A 135 -3.00 5.23 -5.81
CA HIS A 135 -3.74 5.16 -7.06
C HIS A 135 -5.24 5.15 -6.80
N ARG A 136 -6.03 5.55 -7.80
CA ARG A 136 -7.47 5.35 -7.83
C ARG A 136 -7.79 4.11 -8.66
N GLY A 137 -8.40 3.11 -8.05
CA GLY A 137 -8.81 1.85 -8.69
C GLY A 137 -9.34 0.87 -7.65
N ASP A 138 -10.31 0.08 -8.03
CA ASP A 138 -10.86 -0.99 -7.21
C ASP A 138 -9.90 -2.18 -7.13
N ALA A 139 -10.15 -3.12 -6.22
CA ALA A 139 -9.37 -4.34 -6.13
C ALA A 139 -9.39 -5.11 -7.46
N GLY A 140 -8.23 -5.58 -7.92
CA GLY A 140 -8.09 -6.29 -9.19
C GLY A 140 -8.05 -5.39 -10.43
N THR A 141 -8.08 -4.05 -10.30
CA THR A 141 -7.99 -3.12 -11.43
C THR A 141 -6.79 -2.18 -11.27
N SER A 142 -6.08 -1.89 -12.35
CA SER A 142 -5.08 -0.83 -12.40
C SER A 142 -5.74 0.52 -12.54
N GLY A 143 -5.15 1.57 -11.97
CA GLY A 143 -5.69 2.91 -12.03
C GLY A 143 -4.63 3.99 -11.99
N ASN A 144 -5.06 5.23 -12.19
CA ASN A 144 -4.15 6.37 -12.26
C ASN A 144 -3.57 6.74 -10.89
N VAL A 145 -2.33 7.24 -10.89
CA VAL A 145 -1.70 7.86 -9.72
C VAL A 145 -2.50 9.10 -9.31
N VAL A 146 -2.85 9.20 -8.03
CA VAL A 146 -3.53 10.36 -7.46
C VAL A 146 -2.72 11.08 -6.38
N VAL A 147 -1.81 10.36 -5.70
CA VAL A 147 -0.91 10.96 -4.70
C VAL A 147 0.48 10.33 -4.83
N PRO A 148 1.51 11.07 -5.21
CA PRO A 148 2.89 10.58 -5.15
C PRO A 148 3.35 10.48 -3.70
N LEU A 149 4.10 9.42 -3.39
CA LEU A 149 4.71 9.18 -2.08
C LEU A 149 6.24 9.13 -2.24
N LYS A 150 6.97 9.37 -1.16
CA LYS A 150 8.40 9.14 -1.16
C LYS A 150 8.68 7.65 -1.36
N THR A 151 9.59 7.35 -2.26
CA THR A 151 10.11 5.99 -2.48
C THR A 151 10.71 5.43 -1.19
N PRO A 152 10.41 4.19 -0.80
CA PRO A 152 11.12 3.52 0.28
C PRO A 152 12.63 3.48 0.03
N THR A 153 13.41 3.73 1.07
CA THR A 153 14.88 3.65 1.02
C THR A 153 15.38 2.21 0.94
N ALA A 154 16.66 2.00 0.87
CA ALA A 154 17.29 0.66 0.90
C ALA A 154 16.89 -0.15 2.16
N THR A 155 16.52 0.52 3.27
CA THR A 155 15.98 -0.14 4.47
C THR A 155 14.51 -0.55 4.34
N GLY A 156 13.89 -0.32 3.19
CA GLY A 156 12.49 -0.64 2.92
C GLY A 156 11.49 0.33 3.54
N THR A 157 11.91 1.49 4.05
CA THR A 157 11.01 2.41 4.75
C THR A 157 10.92 3.78 4.09
N SER A 158 9.74 4.39 4.16
CA SER A 158 9.55 5.81 3.89
C SER A 158 8.41 6.40 4.70
N SER A 159 8.44 7.70 4.90
CA SER A 159 7.35 8.43 5.56
C SER A 159 7.33 9.89 5.13
N GLY A 160 6.17 10.51 5.27
CA GLY A 160 5.98 11.92 4.93
C GLY A 160 4.51 12.31 4.92
N CYS A 161 4.29 13.54 4.48
CA CYS A 161 2.95 14.05 4.16
C CYS A 161 3.00 14.66 2.76
N ALA A 162 2.16 14.15 1.86
CA ALA A 162 1.93 14.72 0.55
C ALA A 162 0.77 15.72 0.59
N THR A 163 0.88 16.81 -0.13
CA THR A 163 -0.23 17.74 -0.36
C THR A 163 -1.16 17.17 -1.42
N ALA A 164 -2.46 17.19 -1.16
CA ALA A 164 -3.49 16.78 -2.10
C ALA A 164 -4.68 17.75 -2.01
N SER A 165 -5.48 17.85 -3.06
CA SER A 165 -6.68 18.68 -2.98
C SER A 165 -7.62 18.15 -1.90
N ARG A 166 -8.32 19.04 -1.19
CA ARG A 166 -9.31 18.63 -0.19
C ARG A 166 -10.42 17.78 -0.78
N THR A 167 -10.78 18.06 -2.04
CA THR A 167 -11.76 17.27 -2.80
C THR A 167 -11.28 15.83 -2.95
N LEU A 168 -10.02 15.62 -3.33
CA LEU A 168 -9.43 14.28 -3.45
C LEU A 168 -9.39 13.58 -2.07
N VAL A 169 -8.92 14.27 -1.02
CA VAL A 169 -8.86 13.66 0.32
C VAL A 169 -10.26 13.27 0.83
N LYS A 170 -11.28 14.11 0.57
CA LYS A 170 -12.68 13.77 0.87
C LYS A 170 -13.19 12.59 0.05
N ALA A 171 -12.84 12.53 -1.25
CA ALA A 171 -13.21 11.41 -2.12
C ALA A 171 -12.60 10.09 -1.62
N ILE A 172 -11.32 10.09 -1.23
CA ILE A 172 -10.67 8.92 -0.63
C ILE A 172 -11.36 8.51 0.69
N LEU A 173 -11.73 9.49 1.54
CA LEU A 173 -12.44 9.22 2.80
C LEU A 173 -13.84 8.64 2.58
N GLY A 174 -14.53 9.07 1.53
CA GLY A 174 -15.88 8.61 1.17
C GLY A 174 -15.91 7.22 0.55
N GLY A 175 -14.87 6.85 -0.22
CA GLY A 175 -14.77 5.56 -0.89
C GLY A 175 -13.36 4.98 -0.83
N PRO A 176 -12.81 4.69 0.36
CA PRO A 176 -11.40 4.30 0.47
C PRO A 176 -11.08 2.97 -0.23
N ALA A 177 -12.05 2.09 -0.40
CA ALA A 177 -11.89 0.81 -1.09
C ALA A 177 -11.56 0.97 -2.60
N SER A 178 -11.88 2.13 -3.21
CA SER A 178 -11.53 2.45 -4.59
C SER A 178 -10.18 3.16 -4.72
N TYR A 179 -9.32 3.06 -3.71
CA TYR A 179 -7.96 3.57 -3.73
C TYR A 179 -7.00 2.55 -3.11
N TYR A 180 -5.76 2.53 -3.59
CA TYR A 180 -4.75 1.62 -3.10
C TYR A 180 -3.37 2.27 -3.01
N VAL A 181 -2.57 1.79 -2.08
CA VAL A 181 -1.13 2.07 -2.03
C VAL A 181 -0.40 1.07 -2.91
N ASN A 182 0.56 1.54 -3.69
CA ASN A 182 1.40 0.72 -4.55
C ASN A 182 2.88 1.10 -4.37
N VAL A 183 3.76 0.11 -4.38
CA VAL A 183 5.22 0.29 -4.40
C VAL A 183 5.76 -0.46 -5.62
N HIS A 184 6.61 0.20 -6.39
CA HIS A 184 7.18 -0.29 -7.65
C HIS A 184 8.66 -0.60 -7.47
N THR A 185 9.14 -1.57 -8.24
CA THR A 185 10.57 -1.92 -8.35
C THR A 185 10.98 -1.97 -9.82
N GLY A 186 12.28 -2.06 -10.11
CA GLY A 186 12.76 -2.22 -11.49
C GLY A 186 12.27 -3.52 -12.13
N GLU A 187 12.12 -4.59 -11.34
CA GLU A 187 11.59 -5.89 -11.80
C GLU A 187 10.07 -5.85 -12.02
N PHE A 188 9.35 -5.06 -11.21
CA PHE A 188 7.89 -4.90 -11.28
C PHE A 188 7.52 -3.42 -11.47
N PRO A 189 7.72 -2.86 -12.67
CA PRO A 189 7.48 -1.44 -12.94
C PRO A 189 5.99 -1.05 -12.92
N ALA A 190 5.09 -2.00 -13.13
CA ALA A 190 3.64 -1.78 -12.99
C ALA A 190 3.16 -1.79 -11.53
N GLY A 191 3.97 -2.32 -10.61
CA GLY A 191 3.71 -2.46 -9.19
C GLY A 191 4.24 -3.78 -8.67
N ALA A 192 4.99 -3.76 -7.57
CA ALA A 192 5.53 -4.94 -6.92
C ALA A 192 4.63 -5.43 -5.79
N VAL A 193 4.15 -4.53 -4.95
CA VAL A 193 3.21 -4.82 -3.86
C VAL A 193 2.16 -3.72 -3.73
N ARG A 194 0.93 -4.13 -3.49
CA ARG A 194 -0.25 -3.27 -3.44
C ARG A 194 -1.15 -3.60 -2.25
N GLY A 195 -1.93 -2.63 -1.80
CA GLY A 195 -3.01 -2.85 -0.83
C GLY A 195 -4.08 -1.77 -0.90
N GLN A 196 -5.36 -2.19 -0.86
CA GLN A 196 -6.52 -1.29 -0.87
C GLN A 196 -6.62 -0.52 0.46
N LEU A 197 -7.04 0.74 0.41
CA LEU A 197 -7.29 1.59 1.58
C LEU A 197 -8.60 1.21 2.30
N LYS A 198 -8.90 -0.07 2.43
CA LYS A 198 -10.09 -0.57 3.12
C LYS A 198 -9.74 -1.12 4.50
N GLY A 199 -10.32 -0.52 5.55
CA GLY A 199 -10.28 -1.07 6.91
C GLY A 199 -8.87 -1.26 7.48
N THR A 200 -8.79 -2.02 8.57
CA THR A 200 -7.53 -2.53 9.13
C THR A 200 -7.31 -3.93 8.58
N SER A 201 -6.36 -4.10 7.66
CA SER A 201 -5.98 -5.44 7.19
C SER A 201 -4.89 -5.98 8.11
N THR A 202 -5.21 -7.04 8.85
CA THR A 202 -4.22 -7.92 9.47
C THR A 202 -3.91 -9.03 8.46
N ALA A 203 -3.10 -8.74 7.44
CA ALA A 203 -2.67 -9.80 6.55
C ALA A 203 -1.67 -10.69 7.28
N SER A 204 -1.97 -11.97 7.33
CA SER A 204 -0.96 -12.99 7.61
C SER A 204 -0.07 -13.08 6.37
N PHE A 205 1.17 -12.62 6.49
CA PHE A 205 2.13 -12.73 5.39
C PHE A 205 2.69 -14.15 5.23
N GLY A 206 2.36 -15.09 6.12
CA GLY A 206 2.95 -16.41 6.18
C GLY A 206 4.37 -16.41 6.78
N LYS A 207 5.02 -17.58 6.77
CA LYS A 207 6.43 -17.72 7.21
C LYS A 207 7.35 -17.32 6.07
N ILE A 208 8.27 -16.42 6.33
CA ILE A 208 9.30 -16.02 5.37
C ILE A 208 10.64 -16.62 5.81
N LEU A 209 11.33 -17.23 4.85
CA LEU A 209 12.68 -17.75 4.99
C LEU A 209 13.57 -17.02 3.99
N LYS A 210 14.76 -16.58 4.44
CA LYS A 210 15.81 -16.01 3.59
C LYS A 210 17.00 -16.94 3.71
N LEU A 211 17.45 -17.47 2.57
CA LEU A 211 18.43 -18.53 2.53
C LEU A 211 19.57 -18.15 1.58
N ASP A 212 20.79 -18.39 2.02
CA ASP A 212 21.97 -18.30 1.19
C ASP A 212 22.32 -19.69 0.67
N LEU A 213 22.20 -19.90 -0.66
CA LEU A 213 22.53 -21.14 -1.31
C LEU A 213 24.04 -21.19 -1.56
N LYS A 214 24.64 -22.32 -1.24
CA LYS A 214 26.07 -22.59 -1.44
C LYS A 214 26.27 -23.67 -2.49
N GLY A 215 27.38 -23.55 -3.22
CA GLY A 215 27.81 -24.58 -4.17
C GLY A 215 27.94 -25.95 -3.50
N THR A 216 27.42 -26.96 -4.14
CA THR A 216 27.57 -28.37 -3.73
C THR A 216 28.70 -29.05 -4.47
N SER A 217 28.91 -28.70 -5.72
CA SER A 217 29.90 -29.31 -6.64
C SER A 217 30.70 -28.25 -7.41
N GLU A 218 30.23 -27.02 -7.48
CA GLU A 218 30.93 -25.90 -8.13
C GLU A 218 31.55 -24.98 -7.07
N LEU A 219 32.88 -24.84 -7.09
CA LEU A 219 33.58 -23.85 -6.27
C LEU A 219 33.10 -22.44 -6.70
N ASN A 220 32.72 -21.60 -5.78
CA ASN A 220 32.20 -20.25 -6.00
C ASN A 220 30.74 -20.13 -6.49
N ALA A 221 30.07 -21.22 -6.81
CA ALA A 221 28.64 -21.20 -7.09
C ALA A 221 27.86 -20.77 -5.83
N LYS A 222 26.97 -19.83 -5.97
CA LYS A 222 26.15 -19.31 -4.88
C LYS A 222 24.80 -18.80 -5.37
N GLY A 223 23.93 -18.52 -4.43
CA GLY A 223 22.62 -17.95 -4.73
C GLY A 223 21.89 -17.52 -3.50
N THR A 224 20.73 -16.96 -3.69
CA THR A 224 19.80 -16.59 -2.62
C THR A 224 18.41 -17.11 -2.91
N ALA A 225 17.69 -17.49 -1.87
CA ALA A 225 16.28 -17.81 -1.96
C ALA A 225 15.50 -17.04 -0.91
N VAL A 226 14.41 -16.42 -1.32
CA VAL A 226 13.39 -15.92 -0.42
C VAL A 226 12.16 -16.80 -0.63
N LEU A 227 11.75 -17.52 0.42
CA LEU A 227 10.54 -18.33 0.42
C LEU A 227 9.50 -17.67 1.30
N ARG A 228 8.24 -17.69 0.86
CA ARG A 228 7.07 -17.28 1.62
C ARG A 228 6.09 -18.42 1.68
N ILE A 229 6.02 -19.10 2.83
CA ILE A 229 5.16 -20.26 3.05
C ILE A 229 3.83 -19.78 3.59
N ARG A 230 2.76 -20.00 2.84
CA ARG A 230 1.39 -19.58 3.16
C ARG A 230 0.52 -20.80 3.40
N LYS A 231 0.37 -21.13 4.68
CA LYS A 231 -0.45 -22.26 5.11
C LYS A 231 -1.93 -22.10 4.75
N ASP A 232 -2.46 -20.88 4.93
CA ASP A 232 -3.84 -20.50 4.65
C ASP A 232 -4.22 -20.58 3.16
N ALA A 233 -3.24 -20.41 2.28
CA ALA A 233 -3.42 -20.45 0.83
C ALA A 233 -2.92 -21.74 0.17
N GLY A 234 -2.26 -22.63 0.92
CA GLY A 234 -1.66 -23.84 0.35
C GLY A 234 -0.52 -23.55 -0.63
N LEU A 235 0.23 -22.46 -0.41
CA LEU A 235 1.23 -21.97 -1.36
C LEU A 235 2.62 -21.85 -0.73
N VAL A 236 3.63 -22.17 -1.51
CA VAL A 236 5.03 -21.80 -1.29
C VAL A 236 5.44 -20.86 -2.41
N CYS A 237 5.50 -19.57 -2.11
CA CYS A 237 5.96 -18.55 -3.04
C CYS A 237 7.48 -18.36 -2.87
N TYR A 238 8.17 -18.01 -3.96
CA TYR A 238 9.62 -17.95 -3.97
C TYR A 238 10.14 -16.84 -4.87
N ARG A 239 11.35 -16.36 -4.57
CA ARG A 239 12.27 -15.66 -5.44
C ARG A 239 13.63 -16.31 -5.28
N LEU A 240 14.23 -16.70 -6.41
CA LEU A 240 15.54 -17.33 -6.49
C LEU A 240 16.47 -16.46 -7.31
N HIS A 241 17.71 -16.41 -6.88
CA HIS A 241 18.82 -15.85 -7.62
C HIS A 241 20.00 -16.81 -7.56
N ALA A 242 20.59 -17.12 -8.71
CA ALA A 242 21.74 -18.02 -8.86
C ALA A 242 22.88 -17.28 -9.57
N GLU A 243 24.07 -17.38 -9.01
CA GLU A 243 25.29 -16.75 -9.51
C GLU A 243 26.42 -17.78 -9.60
N ASN A 244 27.32 -17.58 -10.60
CA ASN A 244 28.49 -18.45 -10.84
C ASN A 244 28.09 -19.91 -11.03
N VAL A 245 26.99 -20.14 -11.72
CA VAL A 245 26.48 -21.44 -12.19
C VAL A 245 26.21 -21.38 -13.69
N THR A 246 26.16 -22.52 -14.35
CA THR A 246 25.77 -22.58 -15.76
C THR A 246 24.30 -22.15 -15.91
N LEU A 247 24.06 -21.11 -16.72
CA LEU A 247 22.73 -20.57 -17.01
C LEU A 247 22.29 -20.84 -18.46
N PRO A 248 21.00 -21.02 -18.71
CA PRO A 248 19.92 -21.14 -17.71
C PRO A 248 20.06 -22.41 -16.89
N THR A 249 19.61 -22.38 -15.65
CA THR A 249 19.52 -23.59 -14.82
C THR A 249 18.40 -24.50 -15.32
N VAL A 250 18.43 -25.79 -15.00
CA VAL A 250 17.47 -26.75 -15.56
C VAL A 250 16.32 -27.09 -14.62
N ALA A 251 16.53 -26.97 -13.30
CA ALA A 251 15.49 -27.24 -12.31
C ALA A 251 15.76 -26.52 -10.99
N ALA A 252 14.71 -26.31 -10.21
CA ALA A 252 14.77 -25.83 -8.83
C ALA A 252 13.63 -26.44 -8.02
N HIS A 253 13.92 -26.90 -6.79
CA HIS A 253 12.94 -27.63 -5.99
C HIS A 253 13.20 -27.44 -4.50
N ILE A 254 12.15 -27.68 -3.67
CA ILE A 254 12.33 -28.11 -2.28
C ILE A 254 12.34 -29.63 -2.26
N HIS A 255 13.30 -30.19 -1.54
CA HIS A 255 13.44 -31.61 -1.28
C HIS A 255 13.21 -31.93 0.20
N ARG A 256 12.77 -33.14 0.51
CA ARG A 256 12.75 -33.69 1.87
C ARG A 256 14.08 -34.38 2.14
N GLY A 257 14.86 -33.87 3.10
CA GLY A 257 16.15 -34.45 3.50
C GLY A 257 16.87 -33.56 4.50
N ALA A 258 17.53 -34.15 5.45
CA ALA A 258 18.42 -33.46 6.39
C ALA A 258 19.70 -32.98 5.67
N ALA A 259 20.53 -32.20 6.36
CA ALA A 259 21.81 -31.76 5.83
C ALA A 259 22.68 -32.95 5.39
N GLY A 260 23.25 -32.89 4.19
CA GLY A 260 24.08 -33.96 3.62
C GLY A 260 23.29 -35.14 3.03
N VAL A 261 21.96 -35.21 3.20
CA VAL A 261 21.14 -36.31 2.68
C VAL A 261 20.39 -35.83 1.42
N ASN A 262 20.44 -36.66 0.34
CA ASN A 262 19.61 -36.43 -0.82
C ASN A 262 18.26 -37.09 -0.63
N GLY A 263 17.20 -36.38 -0.98
CA GLY A 263 15.83 -36.84 -0.80
C GLY A 263 14.91 -36.49 -1.96
N PRO A 264 13.65 -36.95 -1.92
CA PRO A 264 12.71 -36.69 -2.99
C PRO A 264 12.31 -35.21 -3.11
N VAL A 265 11.99 -34.81 -4.34
CA VAL A 265 11.36 -33.51 -4.61
C VAL A 265 9.96 -33.47 -3.98
N VAL A 266 9.65 -32.39 -3.27
CA VAL A 266 8.34 -32.19 -2.64
C VAL A 266 7.62 -30.92 -3.12
N VAL A 267 8.37 -29.87 -3.54
CA VAL A 267 7.77 -28.65 -4.12
C VAL A 267 8.61 -28.21 -5.32
N PRO A 268 8.08 -28.31 -6.55
CA PRO A 268 8.77 -27.85 -7.74
C PRO A 268 8.67 -26.32 -7.89
N PHE A 269 9.74 -25.71 -8.43
CA PHE A 269 9.81 -24.30 -8.79
C PHE A 269 10.22 -24.14 -10.26
N THR A 270 9.93 -22.97 -10.83
CA THR A 270 10.55 -22.60 -12.10
C THR A 270 12.04 -22.34 -11.87
N ALA A 271 12.87 -22.94 -12.69
CA ALA A 271 14.32 -22.76 -12.61
C ALA A 271 14.74 -21.32 -12.94
N PRO A 272 15.80 -20.78 -12.34
CA PRO A 272 16.41 -19.52 -12.75
C PRO A 272 16.79 -19.51 -14.23
N GLY A 273 16.32 -18.49 -14.96
CA GLY A 273 16.57 -18.32 -16.39
C GLY A 273 17.97 -17.80 -16.72
N ALA A 274 18.17 -17.31 -17.94
CA ALA A 274 19.45 -16.80 -18.43
C ALA A 274 20.01 -15.60 -17.63
N ASN A 275 19.16 -14.87 -16.93
CA ASN A 275 19.55 -13.77 -16.03
C ASN A 275 19.81 -14.23 -14.57
N GLY A 276 19.82 -15.53 -14.32
CA GLY A 276 20.01 -16.12 -13.00
C GLY A 276 18.81 -15.97 -12.04
N ASN A 277 17.67 -15.48 -12.49
CA ASN A 277 16.52 -15.21 -11.62
C ASN A 277 15.31 -16.06 -11.96
N SER A 278 14.53 -16.39 -10.94
CA SER A 278 13.17 -16.87 -11.08
C SER A 278 12.31 -16.47 -9.88
N SER A 279 11.01 -16.35 -10.11
CA SER A 279 10.04 -16.08 -9.04
C SER A 279 8.68 -16.68 -9.40
N GLY A 280 7.87 -16.97 -8.38
CA GLY A 280 6.56 -17.54 -8.57
C GLY A 280 5.98 -18.11 -7.28
N CYS A 281 4.88 -18.86 -7.42
CA CYS A 281 4.27 -19.61 -6.33
C CYS A 281 3.97 -21.02 -6.82
N ALA A 282 4.28 -22.01 -5.99
CA ALA A 282 3.92 -23.41 -6.19
C ALA A 282 2.85 -23.82 -5.18
N THR A 283 1.87 -24.60 -5.64
CA THR A 283 0.88 -25.20 -4.76
C THR A 283 1.52 -26.34 -3.98
N ALA A 284 1.27 -26.38 -2.66
CA ALA A 284 1.67 -27.47 -1.78
C ALA A 284 0.49 -27.86 -0.89
N GLY A 285 0.27 -29.15 -0.70
CA GLY A 285 -0.82 -29.62 0.17
C GLY A 285 -0.64 -29.17 1.61
N ALA A 286 -1.75 -28.93 2.33
CA ALA A 286 -1.73 -28.45 3.71
C ALA A 286 -0.91 -29.35 4.64
N SER A 287 -0.94 -30.67 4.43
CA SER A 287 -0.12 -31.65 5.18
C SER A 287 1.37 -31.39 4.99
N LEU A 288 1.82 -31.23 3.73
CA LEU A 288 3.22 -30.94 3.39
C LEU A 288 3.67 -29.60 3.96
N ILE A 289 2.84 -28.57 3.86
CA ILE A 289 3.17 -27.26 4.46
C ILE A 289 3.31 -27.34 5.97
N ASN A 290 2.44 -28.10 6.65
CA ASN A 290 2.56 -28.32 8.11
C ASN A 290 3.84 -29.08 8.45
N GLU A 291 4.19 -30.09 7.67
CA GLU A 291 5.44 -30.86 7.83
C GLU A 291 6.68 -29.95 7.65
N ILE A 292 6.73 -29.15 6.59
CA ILE A 292 7.82 -28.21 6.33
C ILE A 292 7.94 -27.22 7.51
N LEU A 293 6.83 -26.60 7.92
CA LEU A 293 6.84 -25.61 9.02
C LEU A 293 7.18 -26.22 10.37
N GLY A 294 6.86 -27.49 10.58
CA GLY A 294 7.18 -28.23 11.81
C GLY A 294 8.61 -28.75 11.87
N ASN A 295 9.29 -28.88 10.75
CA ASN A 295 10.64 -29.45 10.68
C ASN A 295 11.46 -28.83 9.52
N LEU A 296 11.74 -27.53 9.58
CA LEU A 296 12.54 -26.85 8.55
C LEU A 296 13.89 -27.50 8.26
N PRO A 297 14.67 -27.98 9.27
CA PRO A 297 15.95 -28.68 9.01
C PRO A 297 15.81 -30.00 8.24
N GLY A 298 14.62 -30.58 8.17
CA GLY A 298 14.33 -31.79 7.38
C GLY A 298 14.07 -31.53 5.90
N PHE A 299 14.23 -30.26 5.45
CA PHE A 299 14.00 -29.87 4.05
C PHE A 299 15.09 -28.94 3.56
N TYR A 300 15.35 -28.98 2.26
CA TYR A 300 16.32 -28.11 1.62
C TYR A 300 15.82 -27.64 0.25
N ILE A 301 16.28 -26.45 -0.16
CA ILE A 301 16.13 -25.98 -1.52
C ILE A 301 17.37 -26.33 -2.33
N ASN A 302 17.19 -26.73 -3.59
CA ASN A 302 18.27 -27.07 -4.50
C ASN A 302 17.98 -26.47 -5.89
N VAL A 303 19.02 -25.97 -6.55
CA VAL A 303 19.01 -25.54 -7.95
C VAL A 303 19.97 -26.43 -8.73
N HIS A 304 19.53 -26.87 -9.89
CA HIS A 304 20.25 -27.84 -10.72
C HIS A 304 20.68 -27.22 -12.05
N THR A 305 21.85 -27.59 -12.52
CA THR A 305 22.35 -27.28 -13.86
C THR A 305 22.49 -28.55 -14.67
N LYS A 306 22.73 -28.41 -15.96
CA LYS A 306 22.98 -29.57 -16.84
C LYS A 306 24.23 -30.33 -16.41
N GLU A 307 25.27 -29.62 -15.95
CA GLU A 307 26.54 -30.17 -15.49
C GLU A 307 26.43 -30.77 -14.08
N HIS A 308 25.51 -30.26 -13.26
CA HIS A 308 25.30 -30.74 -11.89
C HIS A 308 23.82 -31.14 -11.67
N PRO A 309 23.40 -32.29 -12.27
CA PRO A 309 22.01 -32.74 -12.17
C PRO A 309 21.61 -33.21 -10.76
N ALA A 310 22.57 -33.50 -9.87
CA ALA A 310 22.32 -33.76 -8.45
C ALA A 310 22.15 -32.48 -7.60
N GLY A 311 22.48 -31.32 -8.18
CA GLY A 311 22.39 -29.99 -7.55
C GLY A 311 23.67 -29.20 -7.71
N ALA A 312 23.58 -27.96 -8.14
CA ALA A 312 24.67 -27.02 -8.26
C ALA A 312 24.82 -26.18 -6.96
N ILE A 313 23.71 -25.63 -6.47
CA ILE A 313 23.67 -24.83 -5.23
C ILE A 313 22.49 -25.24 -4.33
N ARG A 314 22.71 -25.28 -3.02
CA ARG A 314 21.77 -25.81 -2.04
C ARG A 314 21.76 -25.01 -0.74
N ALA A 315 20.60 -24.98 -0.05
CA ALA A 315 20.48 -24.52 1.33
C ALA A 315 19.44 -25.32 2.10
N GLN A 316 19.69 -25.59 3.36
CA GLN A 316 18.69 -26.12 4.31
C GLN A 316 17.66 -25.03 4.61
N LEU A 317 16.41 -25.40 4.90
CA LEU A 317 15.36 -24.42 5.21
C LEU A 317 15.45 -23.88 6.65
N GLY A 318 16.20 -24.52 7.52
CA GLY A 318 16.43 -24.11 8.90
C GLY A 318 17.65 -24.75 9.51
#